data_20cba187e9d8de231b64a52f606236aa
#
_entry.id   20cba187e9d8de231b64a52f606236aa
#
_cell.length_a   1.000
_cell.length_b   1.000
_cell.length_c   1.000
_cell.angle_alpha   90.00
_cell.angle_beta   90.00
_cell.angle_gamma   90.00
#
_symmetry.space_group_name_H-M   'P 1'
#
loop_
_entity.id
_entity.type
_entity.pdbx_description
1 polymer ?
#
loop_
_entity_poly.entity_id
_entity_poly.type
_entity_poly.pdbx_seq_one_letter_code
_entity_poly.pdbx_strand_id
1 'polypeptide(L)'
;MGGYLDQAQSLLFYLRMMDTLRSEFGCPVGYSGHETGLQISIAAAALGACVIERHITLDRSMWGSDHAASLEPSGVMRLVRDIHVVEAAQGDGVKKVYDSELPLIDRLRRI
;
A
#
# COMPACT_ATOMS: atom_id res chain seq x y z
N MET A 1 7.68 -25.40 -3.91
CA MET A 1 7.61 -24.51 -2.79
C MET A 1 6.88 -23.24 -3.19
N GLY A 2 5.67 -23.09 -2.73
CA GLY A 2 5.01 -21.80 -2.86
C GLY A 2 5.81 -20.80 -2.07
N GLY A 3 6.89 -20.33 -2.66
CA GLY A 3 7.78 -19.41 -2.00
C GLY A 3 7.18 -18.03 -1.91
N TYR A 4 7.85 -17.22 -1.15
CA TYR A 4 7.52 -15.82 -1.01
C TYR A 4 7.48 -15.11 -2.38
N LEU A 5 8.40 -15.49 -3.27
CA LEU A 5 8.48 -14.91 -4.61
C LEU A 5 7.28 -15.28 -5.49
N ASP A 6 6.83 -16.53 -5.41
CA ASP A 6 5.68 -16.97 -6.19
C ASP A 6 4.42 -16.25 -5.74
N GLN A 7 4.25 -16.08 -4.43
CA GLN A 7 3.14 -15.33 -3.88
C GLN A 7 3.21 -13.86 -4.31
N ALA A 8 4.39 -13.26 -4.27
CA ALA A 8 4.57 -11.87 -4.67
C ALA A 8 4.28 -11.67 -6.16
N GLN A 9 4.67 -12.61 -7.02
CA GLN A 9 4.38 -12.54 -8.45
C GLN A 9 2.88 -12.60 -8.72
N SER A 10 2.16 -13.48 -8.04
CA SER A 10 0.70 -13.58 -8.15
C SER A 10 0.03 -12.30 -7.68
N LEU A 11 0.49 -11.74 -6.56
CA LEU A 11 -0.09 -10.51 -6.00
C LEU A 11 0.16 -9.29 -6.87
N LEU A 12 1.31 -9.21 -7.54
CA LEU A 12 1.58 -8.14 -8.50
C LEU A 12 0.57 -8.17 -9.65
N PHE A 13 0.20 -9.36 -10.10
CA PHE A 13 -0.86 -9.52 -11.09
C PHE A 13 -2.19 -9.00 -10.56
N TYR A 14 -2.55 -9.36 -9.33
CA TYR A 14 -3.79 -8.90 -8.71
C TYR A 14 -3.80 -7.38 -8.47
N LEU A 15 -2.68 -6.78 -8.12
CA LEU A 15 -2.61 -5.33 -7.96
C LEU A 15 -2.97 -4.61 -9.26
N ARG A 16 -2.51 -5.10 -10.39
CA ARG A 16 -2.86 -4.53 -11.69
C ARG A 16 -4.33 -4.71 -12.03
N MET A 17 -4.96 -5.77 -11.50
CA MET A 17 -6.39 -6.00 -11.70
C MET A 17 -7.25 -4.89 -11.09
N MET A 18 -6.74 -4.16 -10.10
CA MET A 18 -7.49 -3.02 -9.56
C MET A 18 -7.76 -1.97 -10.64
N ASP A 19 -6.79 -1.68 -11.48
CA ASP A 19 -6.98 -0.74 -12.59
C ASP A 19 -7.98 -1.27 -13.60
N THR A 20 -7.89 -2.55 -13.93
CA THR A 20 -8.82 -3.21 -14.85
C THR A 20 -10.25 -3.12 -14.32
N LEU A 21 -10.44 -3.43 -13.04
CA LEU A 21 -11.77 -3.41 -12.42
C LEU A 21 -12.33 -1.98 -12.38
N ARG A 22 -11.50 -1.00 -12.05
CA ARG A 22 -11.95 0.40 -12.05
C ARG A 22 -12.38 0.86 -13.43
N SER A 23 -11.58 0.52 -14.44
CA SER A 23 -11.87 0.89 -15.83
C SER A 23 -13.14 0.23 -16.34
N GLU A 24 -13.34 -1.04 -15.98
CA GLU A 24 -14.46 -1.84 -16.49
C GLU A 24 -15.78 -1.49 -15.80
N PHE A 25 -15.75 -1.29 -14.49
CA PHE A 25 -16.99 -1.10 -13.70
C PHE A 25 -17.22 0.34 -13.26
N GLY A 26 -16.22 1.21 -13.40
CA GLY A 26 -16.34 2.61 -13.02
C GLY A 26 -16.62 2.85 -11.55
N CYS A 27 -16.14 1.99 -10.67
CA CYS A 27 -16.40 2.07 -9.23
C CYS A 27 -15.10 2.02 -8.43
N PRO A 28 -15.12 2.48 -7.16
CA PRO A 28 -13.97 2.32 -6.28
C PRO A 28 -13.64 0.84 -6.07
N VAL A 29 -12.35 0.54 -5.94
CA VAL A 29 -11.86 -0.83 -5.79
C VAL A 29 -11.02 -0.93 -4.52
N GLY A 30 -11.24 -1.99 -3.74
CA GLY A 30 -10.45 -2.30 -2.57
C GLY A 30 -9.47 -3.45 -2.81
N TYR A 31 -8.67 -3.74 -1.82
CA TYR A 31 -7.70 -4.84 -1.85
C TYR A 31 -7.84 -5.69 -0.60
N SER A 32 -7.97 -7.00 -0.79
CA SER A 32 -8.02 -7.97 0.30
C SER A 32 -6.74 -8.79 0.26
N GLY A 33 -5.90 -8.64 1.27
CA GLY A 33 -4.56 -9.21 1.30
C GLY A 33 -4.46 -10.47 2.13
N HIS A 34 -3.82 -11.48 1.56
CA HIS A 34 -3.51 -12.75 2.22
C HIS A 34 -2.01 -12.99 2.26
N GLU A 35 -1.22 -12.00 1.89
CA GLU A 35 0.23 -12.07 1.90
C GLU A 35 0.79 -11.96 3.32
N THR A 36 2.03 -12.44 3.47
CA THR A 36 2.82 -12.20 4.68
C THR A 36 3.48 -10.84 4.55
N GLY A 37 3.45 -10.04 5.60
CA GLY A 37 4.06 -8.71 5.61
C GLY A 37 3.10 -7.61 5.20
N LEU A 38 3.62 -6.41 5.01
CA LEU A 38 2.83 -5.20 4.81
C LEU A 38 3.02 -4.56 3.44
N GLN A 39 4.08 -4.92 2.72
CA GLN A 39 4.52 -4.21 1.52
C GLN A 39 3.46 -4.19 0.42
N ILE A 40 2.81 -5.32 0.18
CA ILE A 40 1.81 -5.43 -0.88
C ILE A 40 0.56 -4.61 -0.55
N SER A 41 0.12 -4.65 0.70
CA SER A 41 -1.03 -3.84 1.14
C SER A 41 -0.74 -2.35 1.02
N ILE A 42 0.48 -1.93 1.37
CA ILE A 42 0.90 -0.53 1.23
C ILE A 42 0.93 -0.13 -0.25
N ALA A 43 1.46 -1.00 -1.11
CA ALA A 43 1.46 -0.77 -2.55
C ALA A 43 0.05 -0.66 -3.11
N ALA A 44 -0.87 -1.50 -2.64
CA ALA A 44 -2.27 -1.44 -3.06
C ALA A 44 -2.89 -0.09 -2.71
N ALA A 45 -2.62 0.42 -1.51
CA ALA A 45 -3.10 1.73 -1.11
C ALA A 45 -2.53 2.83 -2.02
N ALA A 46 -1.24 2.75 -2.35
CA ALA A 46 -0.59 3.70 -3.26
C ALA A 46 -1.18 3.66 -4.66
N LEU A 47 -1.62 2.49 -5.11
CA LEU A 47 -2.23 2.30 -6.41
C LEU A 47 -3.73 2.64 -6.43
N GLY A 48 -4.27 3.15 -5.33
CA GLY A 48 -5.62 3.68 -5.28
C GLY A 48 -6.67 2.75 -4.72
N ALA A 49 -6.30 1.71 -3.98
CA ALA A 49 -7.28 0.92 -3.24
C ALA A 49 -8.00 1.82 -2.23
N CYS A 50 -9.31 1.81 -2.24
CA CYS A 50 -10.11 2.62 -1.32
C CYS A 50 -10.30 1.95 0.03
N VAL A 51 -10.10 0.64 0.11
CA VAL A 51 -10.21 -0.18 1.32
C VAL A 51 -9.10 -1.23 1.28
N ILE A 52 -8.48 -1.46 2.41
CA ILE A 52 -7.52 -2.56 2.60
C ILE A 52 -8.10 -3.50 3.65
N GLU A 53 -8.24 -4.76 3.30
CA GLU A 53 -8.71 -5.79 4.21
C GLU A 53 -7.56 -6.77 4.51
N ARG A 54 -7.31 -7.04 5.78
CA ARG A 54 -6.33 -8.01 6.23
C ARG A 54 -6.89 -8.79 7.42
N HIS A 55 -6.50 -10.05 7.53
CA HIS A 55 -6.81 -10.85 8.71
C HIS A 55 -5.92 -10.40 9.88
N ILE A 56 -6.46 -10.44 11.07
CA ILE A 56 -5.73 -10.09 12.30
C ILE A 56 -5.71 -11.27 13.25
N THR A 57 -4.66 -11.33 14.07
CA THR A 57 -4.52 -12.34 15.13
C THR A 57 -3.75 -11.73 16.29
N LEU A 58 -3.94 -12.27 17.47
CA LEU A 58 -3.13 -11.88 18.62
C LEU A 58 -1.72 -12.47 18.55
N ASP A 59 -1.58 -13.64 17.91
CA ASP A 59 -0.29 -14.31 17.79
C ASP A 59 -0.32 -15.20 16.54
N ARG A 60 0.59 -14.94 15.59
CA ARG A 60 0.68 -15.71 14.35
C ARG A 60 1.11 -17.15 14.53
N SER A 61 1.66 -17.50 15.71
CA SER A 61 2.02 -18.88 16.03
C SER A 61 0.84 -19.73 16.47
N MET A 62 -0.32 -19.13 16.68
CA MET A 62 -1.53 -19.85 17.06
C MET A 62 -2.01 -20.75 15.92
N TRP A 63 -2.76 -21.78 16.29
CA TRP A 63 -3.34 -22.71 15.33
C TRP A 63 -4.43 -22.03 14.50
N GLY A 64 -4.39 -22.25 13.19
CA GLY A 64 -5.39 -21.72 12.26
C GLY A 64 -4.79 -21.54 10.87
N SER A 65 -5.59 -21.72 9.83
CA SER A 65 -5.11 -21.72 8.45
C SER A 65 -4.56 -20.37 8.00
N ASP A 66 -5.09 -19.26 8.53
CA ASP A 66 -4.74 -17.91 8.09
C ASP A 66 -3.83 -17.15 9.07
N HIS A 67 -3.40 -17.79 10.16
CA HIS A 67 -2.63 -17.09 11.19
C HIS A 67 -1.28 -16.60 10.68
N ALA A 68 -0.63 -17.36 9.80
CA ALA A 68 0.68 -16.97 9.26
C ALA A 68 0.60 -15.70 8.41
N ALA A 69 -0.51 -15.50 7.69
CA ALA A 69 -0.74 -14.32 6.86
C ALA A 69 -1.50 -13.22 7.60
N SER A 70 -1.86 -13.43 8.86
CA SER A 70 -2.58 -12.47 9.66
C SER A 70 -1.64 -11.46 10.30
N LEU A 71 -2.14 -10.26 10.58
CA LEU A 71 -1.38 -9.22 11.25
C LEU A 71 -1.60 -9.29 12.75
N GLU A 72 -0.51 -9.22 13.50
CA GLU A 72 -0.56 -9.00 14.94
C GLU A 72 -0.81 -7.51 15.22
N PRO A 73 -1.18 -7.12 16.44
CA PRO A 73 -1.52 -5.72 16.73
C PRO A 73 -0.45 -4.72 16.31
N SER A 74 0.83 -5.03 16.50
CA SER A 74 1.92 -4.16 16.08
C SER A 74 1.96 -4.01 14.55
N GLY A 75 1.62 -5.06 13.81
CA GLY A 75 1.54 -5.03 12.36
C GLY A 75 0.41 -4.16 11.86
N VAL A 76 -0.75 -4.23 12.52
CA VAL A 76 -1.89 -3.38 12.19
C VAL A 76 -1.53 -1.91 12.36
N MET A 77 -0.91 -1.57 13.49
CA MET A 77 -0.50 -0.20 13.77
C MET A 77 0.49 0.31 12.73
N ARG A 78 1.46 -0.52 12.37
CA ARG A 78 2.45 -0.18 11.33
C ARG A 78 1.80 0.01 9.96
N LEU A 79 0.88 -0.87 9.60
CA LEU A 79 0.19 -0.79 8.32
C LEU A 79 -0.57 0.53 8.19
N VAL A 80 -1.36 0.87 9.20
CA VAL A 80 -2.13 2.12 9.20
C VAL A 80 -1.20 3.32 9.12
N ARG A 81 -0.14 3.34 9.93
CA ARG A 81 0.84 4.42 9.93
C ARG A 81 1.48 4.59 8.55
N ASP A 82 1.94 3.48 7.96
CA ASP A 82 2.67 3.53 6.69
C ASP A 82 1.75 3.90 5.53
N ILE A 83 0.50 3.48 5.54
CA ILE A 83 -0.48 3.91 4.55
C ILE A 83 -0.70 5.42 4.65
N HIS A 84 -0.85 5.97 5.85
CA HIS A 84 -1.00 7.41 6.04
C HIS A 84 0.21 8.19 5.53
N VAL A 85 1.41 7.68 5.76
CA VAL A 85 2.64 8.29 5.24
C VAL A 85 2.62 8.32 3.70
N VAL A 86 2.26 7.22 3.08
CA VAL A 86 2.19 7.11 1.62
C VAL A 86 1.12 8.05 1.06
N GLU A 87 -0.05 8.11 1.68
CA GLU A 87 -1.12 9.01 1.26
C GLU A 87 -0.66 10.48 1.31
N ALA A 88 0.00 10.87 2.38
CA ALA A 88 0.53 12.21 2.52
C ALA A 88 1.59 12.52 1.46
N ALA A 89 2.42 11.54 1.13
CA ALA A 89 3.48 11.69 0.14
C ALA A 89 2.94 11.80 -1.30
N GLN A 90 1.78 11.19 -1.56
CA GLN A 90 1.18 11.23 -2.89
C GLN A 90 0.69 12.63 -3.27
N GLY A 91 0.19 13.39 -2.30
CA GLY A 91 -0.37 14.71 -2.56
C GLY A 91 -1.56 14.67 -3.50
N ASP A 92 -1.83 15.78 -4.15
CA ASP A 92 -2.96 15.94 -5.07
C ASP A 92 -2.55 16.00 -6.55
N GLY A 93 -1.27 15.80 -6.83
CA GLY A 93 -0.75 15.88 -8.20
C GLY A 93 -0.54 17.30 -8.71
N VAL A 94 -0.76 18.30 -7.88
CA VAL A 94 -0.58 19.70 -8.27
C VAL A 94 0.80 20.16 -7.82
N LYS A 95 1.56 20.73 -8.75
CA LYS A 95 2.88 21.26 -8.43
C LYS A 95 2.74 22.49 -7.55
N LYS A 96 3.42 22.48 -6.41
CA LYS A 96 3.44 23.60 -5.47
C LYS A 96 4.88 23.96 -5.13
N VAL A 97 5.11 25.26 -4.97
CA VAL A 97 6.38 25.78 -4.50
C VAL A 97 6.12 26.51 -3.18
N TYR A 98 6.74 26.03 -2.12
CA TYR A 98 6.61 26.65 -0.81
C TYR A 98 7.60 27.80 -0.65
N ASP A 99 7.25 28.77 0.16
CA ASP A 99 8.11 29.94 0.39
C ASP A 99 9.53 29.57 0.82
N SER A 100 9.66 28.51 1.62
CA SER A 100 10.96 28.01 2.06
C SER A 100 11.81 27.46 0.91
N GLU A 101 11.21 27.12 -0.22
CA GLU A 101 11.89 26.55 -1.39
C GLU A 101 12.33 27.61 -2.40
N LEU A 102 11.72 28.79 -2.37
CA LEU A 102 11.99 29.82 -3.35
C LEU A 102 13.47 30.20 -3.47
N PRO A 103 14.21 30.39 -2.37
CA PRO A 103 15.64 30.71 -2.48
C PRO A 103 16.44 29.60 -3.13
N LEU A 104 16.09 28.33 -2.85
CA LEU A 104 16.78 27.20 -3.41
C LEU A 104 16.51 27.09 -4.91
N ILE A 105 15.27 27.28 -5.34
CA ILE A 105 14.89 27.23 -6.75
C ILE A 105 15.62 28.29 -7.54
N ASP A 106 15.66 29.53 -7.05
CA ASP A 106 16.37 30.63 -7.69
C ASP A 106 17.85 30.32 -7.83
N ARG A 107 18.45 29.77 -6.78
CA ARG A 107 19.86 29.36 -6.77
C ARG A 107 20.15 28.26 -7.80
N LEU A 108 19.28 27.26 -7.91
CA LEU A 108 19.44 26.15 -8.84
C LEU A 108 19.28 26.60 -10.29
N ARG A 109 18.41 27.56 -10.56
CA ARG A 109 18.19 28.10 -11.91
C ARG A 109 19.39 28.85 -12.44
N ARG A 110 20.27 29.32 -11.56
CA ARG A 110 21.47 30.06 -11.94
C ARG A 110 22.66 29.17 -12.27
N ILE A 111 22.52 27.88 -12.06
CA ILE A 111 23.49 26.89 -12.42
C ILE A 111 23.21 26.35 -13.79
#